data_72fea58af3b672cb2e086141cbfa5cbe
#
_entry.id   72fea58af3b672cb2e086141cbfa5cbe
#
_cell.length_a   1.000
_cell.length_b   1.000
_cell.length_c   1.000
_cell.angle_alpha   90.00
_cell.angle_beta   90.00
_cell.angle_gamma   90.00
#
_symmetry.space_group_name_H-M   'P 1'
#
loop_
_entity.id
_entity.type
_entity.pdbx_description
1 polymer ?
#
loop_
_entity_poly.entity_id
_entity_poly.type
_entity_poly.pdbx_seq_one_letter_code
_entity_poly.pdbx_strand_id
1 'polypeptide(L)'
;DAVLHLNDGRYALIEFKLGEHDVEQGALHLCEIERLIEKYNSSEKQCPLRLPDLKIVITGTKYGYRRDDGVLVIPIGCLKD
;
A
#
# COMPACT_ATOMS: atom_id res chain seq x y z
N ASP A 1 5.96 -3.21 6.50
CA ASP A 1 6.34 -3.42 5.11
C ASP A 1 6.07 -4.85 4.74
N ALA A 2 4.96 -5.07 4.10
CA ALA A 2 4.54 -6.41 3.76
C ALA A 2 3.84 -6.41 2.40
N VAL A 3 3.85 -7.58 1.79
CA VAL A 3 3.13 -7.79 0.54
C VAL A 3 2.14 -8.93 0.78
N LEU A 4 0.88 -8.67 0.51
CA LEU A 4 -0.16 -9.69 0.63
C LEU A 4 -0.58 -10.13 -0.76
N HIS A 5 -0.37 -11.41 -1.07
CA HIS A 5 -0.79 -11.99 -2.35
C HIS A 5 -2.11 -12.72 -2.21
N LEU A 6 -2.97 -12.53 -3.20
CA LEU A 6 -4.23 -13.25 -3.29
C LEU A 6 -4.11 -14.36 -4.33
N ASN A 7 -5.00 -15.35 -4.24
CA ASN A 7 -4.93 -16.53 -5.10
C ASN A 7 -5.10 -16.25 -6.59
N ASP A 8 -5.74 -15.14 -6.92
CA ASP A 8 -6.02 -14.77 -8.32
C ASP A 8 -4.95 -13.86 -8.94
N GLY A 9 -3.81 -13.71 -8.27
CA GLY A 9 -2.70 -12.89 -8.77
C GLY A 9 -2.73 -11.46 -8.31
N ARG A 10 -3.79 -11.00 -7.65
CA ARG A 10 -3.82 -9.66 -7.07
C ARG A 10 -2.95 -9.59 -5.84
N TYR A 11 -2.50 -8.40 -5.50
CA TYR A 11 -1.72 -8.22 -4.28
C TYR A 11 -1.89 -6.81 -3.72
N ALA A 12 -1.56 -6.69 -2.43
CA ALA A 12 -1.59 -5.42 -1.73
C ALA A 12 -0.23 -5.12 -1.14
N LEU A 13 0.17 -3.86 -1.19
CA LEU A 13 1.33 -3.36 -0.45
C LEU A 13 0.86 -2.80 0.88
N ILE A 14 1.52 -3.20 1.96
CA ILE A 14 1.10 -2.84 3.31
C ILE A 14 2.26 -2.22 4.06
N GLU A 15 2.00 -1.10 4.71
CA GLU A 15 2.96 -0.39 5.54
C GLU A 15 2.36 -0.27 6.94
N PHE A 16 3.16 -0.56 7.97
CA PHE A 16 2.71 -0.42 9.35
C PHE A 16 3.26 0.88 9.94
N LYS A 17 2.39 1.83 10.24
CA LYS A 17 2.75 3.13 10.81
C LYS A 17 1.80 3.44 11.96
N LEU A 18 2.20 3.07 13.16
CA LEU A 18 1.31 3.16 14.32
C LEU A 18 1.05 4.59 14.76
N GLY A 19 2.02 5.50 14.59
CA GLY A 19 1.85 6.89 14.97
C GLY A 19 1.07 7.66 13.93
N GLU A 20 0.25 8.60 14.41
CA GLU A 20 -0.58 9.43 13.53
C GLU A 20 0.27 10.22 12.53
N HIS A 21 1.41 10.73 13.00
CA HIS A 21 2.29 11.55 12.15
C HIS A 21 3.02 10.74 11.08
N ASP A 22 3.07 9.43 11.23
CA ASP A 22 3.80 8.57 10.32
C ASP A 22 2.95 8.06 9.16
N VAL A 23 1.64 8.24 9.24
CA VAL A 23 0.72 7.73 8.22
C VAL A 23 1.01 8.32 6.85
N GLU A 24 1.21 9.63 6.79
CA GLU A 24 1.51 10.28 5.51
C GLU A 24 2.80 9.75 4.91
N GLN A 25 3.82 9.57 5.73
CA GLN A 25 5.09 9.03 5.27
C GLN A 25 4.93 7.62 4.73
N GLY A 26 4.15 6.79 5.41
CA GLY A 26 3.85 5.45 4.93
C GLY A 26 3.13 5.45 3.60
N ALA A 27 2.13 6.33 3.45
CA ALA A 27 1.39 6.45 2.20
C ALA A 27 2.29 6.90 1.06
N LEU A 28 3.15 7.89 1.31
CA LEU A 28 4.08 8.36 0.29
C LEU A 28 5.06 7.27 -0.12
N HIS A 29 5.50 6.45 0.83
CA HIS A 29 6.40 5.34 0.54
C HIS A 29 5.71 4.31 -0.38
N LEU A 30 4.45 3.99 -0.11
CA LEU A 30 3.71 3.05 -0.95
C LEU A 30 3.52 3.59 -2.36
N CYS A 31 3.22 4.87 -2.49
CA CYS A 31 3.08 5.50 -3.80
C CYS A 31 4.41 5.53 -4.54
N GLU A 32 5.52 5.70 -3.82
CA GLU A 32 6.85 5.66 -4.42
C GLU A 32 7.18 4.28 -4.97
N ILE A 33 6.83 3.22 -4.22
CA ILE A 33 7.04 1.86 -4.69
C ILE A 33 6.25 1.62 -5.98
N GLU A 34 4.99 2.05 -6.00
CA GLU A 34 4.17 1.90 -7.20
C GLU A 34 4.78 2.63 -8.39
N ARG A 35 5.28 3.84 -8.16
CA ARG A 35 5.92 4.63 -9.20
C ARG A 35 7.17 3.95 -9.74
N LEU A 36 7.95 3.31 -8.86
CA LEU A 36 9.13 2.57 -9.29
C LEU A 36 8.75 1.37 -10.14
N ILE A 37 7.66 0.69 -9.82
CA ILE A 37 7.17 -0.42 -10.64
C ILE A 37 6.73 0.09 -12.00
N GLU A 38 6.02 1.21 -12.06
CA GLU A 38 5.63 1.79 -13.32
C GLU A 38 6.85 2.16 -14.18
N LYS A 39 7.87 2.73 -13.55
CA LYS A 39 9.10 3.08 -14.24
C LYS A 39 9.81 1.85 -14.79
N TYR A 40 9.87 0.79 -14.00
CA TYR A 40 10.43 -0.48 -14.45
C TYR A 40 9.67 -1.00 -15.67
N ASN A 41 8.34 -0.98 -15.60
CA ASN A 41 7.49 -1.49 -16.68
C ASN A 41 7.66 -0.69 -17.98
N SER A 42 7.94 0.60 -17.88
CA SER A 42 8.13 1.41 -19.08
C SER A 42 9.47 1.15 -19.76
N SER A 43 10.47 0.66 -19.04
CA SER A 43 11.79 0.35 -19.59
C SER A 43 11.94 -1.14 -19.93
N GLU A 44 11.22 -2.02 -19.24
CA GLU A 44 11.30 -3.46 -19.44
C GLU A 44 10.00 -3.96 -20.05
N LYS A 45 10.05 -4.38 -21.31
CA LYS A 45 8.85 -4.73 -22.06
C LYS A 45 8.53 -6.21 -22.07
N GLN A 46 9.48 -7.07 -21.69
CA GLN A 46 9.29 -8.51 -21.82
C GLN A 46 8.59 -9.12 -20.62
N CYS A 47 8.79 -8.56 -19.41
CA CYS A 47 8.23 -9.11 -18.19
C CYS A 47 7.72 -7.97 -17.29
N PRO A 48 6.63 -7.31 -17.67
CA PRO A 48 6.11 -6.23 -16.83
C PRO A 48 5.62 -6.78 -15.50
N LEU A 49 5.87 -6.01 -14.44
CA LEU A 49 5.38 -6.33 -13.13
C LEU A 49 3.96 -5.79 -12.97
N ARG A 50 3.09 -6.57 -12.32
CA ARG A 50 1.74 -6.11 -12.04
C ARG A 50 1.79 -5.00 -10.99
N LEU A 51 1.05 -3.94 -11.23
CA LEU A 51 0.89 -2.89 -10.23
C LEU A 51 0.06 -3.40 -9.05
N PRO A 52 0.30 -2.89 -7.85
CA PRO A 52 -0.48 -3.32 -6.70
C PRO A 52 -1.96 -2.95 -6.87
N ASP A 53 -2.83 -3.85 -6.47
CA ASP A 53 -4.26 -3.61 -6.50
C ASP A 53 -4.70 -2.73 -5.33
N LEU A 54 -3.99 -2.82 -4.20
CA LEU A 54 -4.26 -2.03 -3.01
C LEU A 54 -2.97 -1.54 -2.40
N LYS A 55 -3.02 -0.34 -1.84
CA LYS A 55 -1.96 0.23 -1.01
C LYS A 55 -2.58 0.56 0.34
N ILE A 56 -2.06 -0.02 1.40
CA ILE A 56 -2.70 0.05 2.71
C ILE A 56 -1.68 0.47 3.76
N VAL A 57 -2.03 1.45 4.58
CA VAL A 57 -1.29 1.79 5.79
C VAL A 57 -2.10 1.30 6.98
N ILE A 58 -1.51 0.40 7.77
CA ILE A 58 -2.11 -0.07 9.02
C ILE A 58 -1.61 0.88 10.11
N THR A 59 -2.54 1.50 10.82
CA THR A 59 -2.22 2.53 11.81
C THR A 59 -2.82 2.23 13.16
N GLY A 60 -2.28 2.87 14.21
CA GLY A 60 -2.84 2.79 15.55
C GLY A 60 -3.91 3.83 15.83
N THR A 61 -4.24 4.68 14.87
CA THR A 61 -5.29 5.68 15.04
C THR A 61 -6.67 5.03 15.07
N LYS A 62 -7.69 5.80 15.44
CA LYS A 62 -9.04 5.24 15.63
C LYS A 62 -9.84 5.13 14.34
N TYR A 63 -9.53 5.94 13.34
CA TYR A 63 -10.38 6.08 12.16
C TYR A 63 -9.67 5.62 10.92
N GLY A 64 -10.39 4.86 10.09
CA GLY A 64 -9.93 4.50 8.76
C GLY A 64 -10.48 5.47 7.74
N TYR A 65 -9.75 5.62 6.65
CA TYR A 65 -10.20 6.50 5.57
C TYR A 65 -9.39 6.19 4.30
N ARG A 66 -9.89 6.71 3.19
CA ARG A 66 -9.20 6.62 1.92
C ARG A 66 -8.55 7.96 1.63
N ARG A 67 -7.26 7.95 1.34
CA ARG A 67 -6.54 9.15 0.98
C ARG A 67 -6.78 9.53 -0.48
N ASP A 68 -6.51 10.80 -0.81
CA ASP A 68 -6.64 11.28 -2.18
C ASP A 68 -5.71 10.56 -3.15
N ASP A 69 -4.60 10.02 -2.65
CA ASP A 69 -3.65 9.29 -3.48
C ASP A 69 -4.04 7.82 -3.64
N GLY A 70 -5.21 7.42 -3.16
CA GLY A 70 -5.71 6.06 -3.29
C GLY A 70 -5.26 5.10 -2.19
N VAL A 71 -4.40 5.55 -1.28
CA VAL A 71 -3.95 4.70 -0.17
C VAL A 71 -5.06 4.60 0.86
N LEU A 72 -5.34 3.37 1.30
CA LEU A 72 -6.30 3.12 2.38
C LEU A 72 -5.58 3.15 3.72
N VAL A 73 -6.15 3.85 4.68
CA VAL A 73 -5.64 3.88 6.05
C VAL A 73 -6.59 3.08 6.91
N ILE A 74 -6.09 2.01 7.52
CA ILE A 74 -6.91 1.06 8.27
C ILE A 74 -6.39 0.95 9.71
N PRO A 75 -7.22 1.25 10.72
CA PRO A 75 -6.80 1.07 12.11
C PRO A 75 -6.53 -0.40 12.39
N ILE A 76 -5.47 -0.67 13.15
CA ILE A 76 -5.12 -2.03 13.50
C ILE A 76 -6.26 -2.72 14.28
N GLY A 77 -7.04 -1.94 15.04
CA GLY A 77 -8.18 -2.48 15.75
C GLY A 77 -9.26 -3.06 14.85
N CYS A 78 -9.34 -2.64 13.59
CA CYS A 78 -10.30 -3.18 12.64
C CYS A 78 -9.92 -4.58 12.14
N LEU A 79 -8.70 -5.04 12.45
CA LEU A 79 -8.24 -6.36 12.03
C LEU A 79 -8.57 -7.45 13.04
N LYS A 80 -9.24 -7.09 14.13
CA LYS A 80 -9.67 -8.06 15.13
C LYS A 80 -10.91 -8.80 14.67
N ASP A 81 -11.00 -10.04 15.09
CA ASP A 81 -12.21 -10.85 14.87
C ASP A 81 -13.38 -10.37 15.71
#